data_2c8fd0fc023c37668a43a1bd6a77633d
#
_entry.id   2c8fd0fc023c37668a43a1bd6a77633d
#
_cell.length_a   1.000
_cell.length_b   1.000
_cell.length_c   1.000
_cell.angle_alpha   90.00
_cell.angle_beta   90.00
_cell.angle_gamma   90.00
#
_symmetry.space_group_name_H-M   'P 1'
#
loop_
_entity.id
_entity.type
_entity.pdbx_description
1 polymer ?
#
loop_
_entity_poly.entity_id
_entity_poly.type
_entity_poly.pdbx_seq_one_letter_code
_entity_poly.pdbx_strand_id
1 'polypeptide(L)'
;MLALTSTLSIQAAATVAMSAASVLAPLAGPALGVPASQVGWFVGLAYGAAMSFGLAAGALTARHGPIRVSQLALAACMFGLLAAALTGLLVPHSSADTDGLAVWAWVGLPIAALAIGAGYGLPNPSASMILAHHAPPHRRGLFFSIKQTGVPIGVGIAGISIPALLLGLEWPWVLVVLAAVCLALTLGLQGTLALNTLSTSGASPNPSIQPAQPAPVDSTRSPAPARSHAQSATSRSSHRAGRGMTVVLEPLARIWQLPAVRRLALASLAYSMTQLCFVTFLVSYLKLEHGMSLAAAAGVLSSAQILSVISRVGWGQVADAWMAPLRLLGLLGVAMGGCAAALGLLPAGSPALLGLLAALACAATSMAWNGVYFAELAHRVPAHDLPRITAGTQFLTFLGAMVGPMVFSALVGPIGSHGHTYAVLAIVPALIGVWLLVAAAREKSTLAPATVTTAKQGSDRPPSKI
;
A
#
# COMPACT_ATOMS: atom_id res chain seq x y z
N MET A 1 -8.29 -22.75 -4.97
CA MET A 1 -9.36 -21.76 -4.84
C MET A 1 -9.55 -21.30 -3.39
N LEU A 2 -9.72 -22.21 -2.41
CA LEU A 2 -9.91 -21.87 -0.99
C LEU A 2 -8.86 -20.89 -0.44
N ALA A 3 -7.56 -21.11 -0.73
CA ALA A 3 -6.48 -20.22 -0.30
C ALA A 3 -6.60 -18.80 -0.85
N LEU A 4 -7.04 -18.65 -2.10
CA LEU A 4 -7.24 -17.35 -2.74
C LEU A 4 -8.46 -16.62 -2.15
N THR A 5 -9.59 -17.31 -2.02
CA THR A 5 -10.80 -16.71 -1.44
C THR A 5 -10.60 -16.31 0.01
N SER A 6 -9.96 -17.15 0.83
CA SER A 6 -9.64 -16.83 2.23
C SER A 6 -8.74 -15.60 2.34
N THR A 7 -7.65 -15.55 1.56
CA THR A 7 -6.71 -14.40 1.61
C THR A 7 -7.35 -13.11 1.08
N LEU A 8 -8.22 -13.20 0.07
CA LEU A 8 -8.97 -12.07 -0.45
C LEU A 8 -9.98 -11.53 0.57
N SER A 9 -10.75 -12.43 1.21
CA SER A 9 -11.75 -12.05 2.23
C SER A 9 -11.11 -11.41 3.45
N ILE A 10 -9.97 -11.94 3.95
CA ILE A 10 -9.20 -11.36 5.04
C ILE A 10 -8.74 -9.94 4.68
N GLN A 11 -8.16 -9.77 3.48
CA GLN A 11 -7.69 -8.46 3.03
C GLN A 11 -8.85 -7.48 2.88
N ALA A 12 -9.97 -7.89 2.30
CA ALA A 12 -11.15 -7.06 2.15
C ALA A 12 -11.72 -6.63 3.52
N ALA A 13 -11.89 -7.55 4.46
CA ALA A 13 -12.40 -7.25 5.79
C ALA A 13 -11.48 -6.30 6.57
N ALA A 14 -10.17 -6.54 6.56
CA ALA A 14 -9.20 -5.62 7.18
C ALA A 14 -9.25 -4.23 6.53
N THR A 15 -9.50 -4.16 5.22
CA THR A 15 -9.63 -2.88 4.52
C THR A 15 -10.95 -2.19 4.81
N VAL A 16 -12.06 -2.93 4.96
CA VAL A 16 -13.35 -2.38 5.44
C VAL A 16 -13.15 -1.73 6.80
N ALA A 17 -12.52 -2.43 7.75
CA ALA A 17 -12.23 -1.89 9.08
C ALA A 17 -11.38 -0.61 9.01
N MET A 18 -10.34 -0.60 8.17
CA MET A 18 -9.45 0.55 7.98
C MET A 18 -10.16 1.76 7.35
N SER A 19 -11.14 1.51 6.45
CA SER A 19 -11.86 2.56 5.72
C SER A 19 -13.09 3.08 6.45
N ALA A 20 -13.56 2.37 7.48
CA ALA A 20 -14.77 2.74 8.22
C ALA A 20 -14.68 4.16 8.80
N ALA A 21 -13.55 4.52 9.38
CA ALA A 21 -13.33 5.86 9.92
C ALA A 21 -13.47 6.96 8.85
N SER A 22 -12.93 6.74 7.64
CA SER A 22 -12.99 7.71 6.53
C SER A 22 -14.42 7.94 6.03
N VAL A 23 -15.24 6.89 5.99
CA VAL A 23 -16.65 6.98 5.57
C VAL A 23 -17.51 7.61 6.67
N LEU A 24 -17.25 7.27 7.94
CA LEU A 24 -18.01 7.76 9.08
C LEU A 24 -17.58 9.15 9.57
N ALA A 25 -16.38 9.63 9.22
CA ALA A 25 -15.83 10.88 9.74
C ALA A 25 -16.79 12.08 9.71
N PRO A 26 -17.54 12.34 8.61
CA PRO A 26 -18.43 13.48 8.57
C PRO A 26 -19.70 13.35 9.43
N LEU A 27 -19.95 12.16 10.00
CA LEU A 27 -21.05 11.88 10.92
C LEU A 27 -20.54 11.71 12.34
N ALA A 28 -19.54 10.86 12.54
CA ALA A 28 -18.99 10.51 13.85
C ALA A 28 -18.17 11.66 14.46
N GLY A 29 -17.45 12.44 13.63
CA GLY A 29 -16.65 13.57 14.10
C GLY A 29 -17.48 14.57 14.92
N PRO A 30 -18.52 15.20 14.34
CA PRO A 30 -19.40 16.10 15.09
C PRO A 30 -20.06 15.45 16.31
N ALA A 31 -20.47 14.18 16.22
CA ALA A 31 -21.05 13.45 17.34
C ALA A 31 -20.07 13.23 18.51
N LEU A 32 -18.78 13.19 18.23
CA LEU A 32 -17.70 13.07 19.22
C LEU A 32 -17.10 14.42 19.64
N GLY A 33 -17.66 15.54 19.17
CA GLY A 33 -17.12 16.87 19.46
C GLY A 33 -15.77 17.16 18.79
N VAL A 34 -15.38 16.41 17.75
CA VAL A 34 -14.14 16.61 17.02
C VAL A 34 -14.40 16.94 15.54
N PRO A 35 -13.60 17.80 14.90
CA PRO A 35 -13.74 18.06 13.47
C PRO A 35 -13.59 16.79 12.64
N ALA A 36 -14.39 16.63 11.59
CA ALA A 36 -14.29 15.49 10.67
C ALA A 36 -12.89 15.34 10.03
N SER A 37 -12.17 16.44 9.89
CA SER A 37 -10.79 16.46 9.39
C SER A 37 -9.79 15.70 10.28
N GLN A 38 -10.11 15.49 11.58
CA GLN A 38 -9.25 14.70 12.48
C GLN A 38 -9.14 13.22 12.10
N VAL A 39 -9.98 12.73 11.19
CA VAL A 39 -9.85 11.38 10.62
C VAL A 39 -8.46 11.11 10.01
N GLY A 40 -7.75 12.13 9.54
CA GLY A 40 -6.40 11.95 9.01
C GLY A 40 -5.39 11.55 10.09
N TRP A 41 -5.53 12.02 11.33
CA TRP A 41 -4.72 11.54 12.44
C TRP A 41 -5.02 10.09 12.79
N PHE A 42 -6.31 9.71 12.80
CA PHE A 42 -6.72 8.30 12.96
C PHE A 42 -6.08 7.41 11.91
N VAL A 43 -6.23 7.75 10.63
CA VAL A 43 -5.68 6.99 9.51
C VAL A 43 -4.16 6.97 9.56
N GLY A 44 -3.52 8.08 9.90
CA GLY A 44 -2.08 8.18 10.06
C GLY A 44 -1.55 7.24 11.15
N LEU A 45 -2.15 7.25 12.34
CA LEU A 45 -1.81 6.33 13.43
C LEU A 45 -2.01 4.87 13.01
N ALA A 46 -3.12 4.57 12.32
CA ALA A 46 -3.39 3.22 11.83
C ALA A 46 -2.33 2.77 10.80
N TYR A 47 -1.92 3.62 9.85
CA TYR A 47 -0.84 3.28 8.92
C TYR A 47 0.53 3.17 9.61
N GLY A 48 0.80 3.95 10.64
CA GLY A 48 2.00 3.81 11.49
C GLY A 48 2.06 2.45 12.18
N ALA A 49 0.93 2.02 12.76
CA ALA A 49 0.81 0.67 13.32
C ALA A 49 0.92 -0.42 12.24
N ALA A 50 0.25 -0.25 11.09
CA ALA A 50 0.33 -1.20 9.98
C ALA A 50 1.76 -1.38 9.47
N MET A 51 2.53 -0.31 9.36
CA MET A 51 3.94 -0.33 9.00
C MET A 51 4.76 -1.12 10.01
N SER A 52 4.58 -0.88 11.30
CA SER A 52 5.31 -1.53 12.39
C SER A 52 4.99 -3.03 12.48
N PHE A 53 3.71 -3.39 12.46
CA PHE A 53 3.27 -4.78 12.51
C PHE A 53 3.54 -5.52 11.20
N GLY A 54 3.51 -4.85 10.05
CA GLY A 54 3.91 -5.39 8.76
C GLY A 54 5.36 -5.88 8.75
N LEU A 55 6.28 -5.16 9.40
CA LEU A 55 7.68 -5.60 9.58
C LEU A 55 7.79 -6.86 10.44
N ALA A 56 6.98 -6.97 11.49
CA ALA A 56 6.96 -8.15 12.37
C ALA A 56 6.20 -9.34 11.76
N ALA A 57 5.33 -9.10 10.78
CA ALA A 57 4.40 -10.09 10.25
C ALA A 57 5.09 -11.32 9.64
N GLY A 58 6.26 -11.15 9.01
CA GLY A 58 7.05 -12.27 8.49
C GLY A 58 7.51 -13.23 9.59
N ALA A 59 8.05 -12.70 10.68
CA ALA A 59 8.51 -13.49 11.84
C ALA A 59 7.33 -14.14 12.58
N LEU A 60 6.21 -13.43 12.74
CA LEU A 60 4.99 -13.95 13.34
C LEU A 60 4.42 -15.10 12.50
N THR A 61 4.39 -14.94 11.18
CA THR A 61 3.89 -15.95 10.24
C THR A 61 4.75 -17.20 10.24
N ALA A 62 6.08 -17.05 10.30
CA ALA A 62 7.01 -18.18 10.41
C ALA A 62 6.84 -18.95 11.72
N ARG A 63 6.51 -18.25 12.83
CA ARG A 63 6.37 -18.86 14.16
C ARG A 63 5.01 -19.50 14.40
N HIS A 64 3.92 -18.86 13.98
CA HIS A 64 2.56 -19.27 14.34
C HIS A 64 1.76 -19.81 13.14
N GLY A 65 2.31 -19.73 11.94
CA GLY A 65 1.64 -20.10 10.70
C GLY A 65 0.75 -18.98 10.14
N PRO A 66 0.52 -18.98 8.81
CA PRO A 66 -0.15 -17.89 8.13
C PRO A 66 -1.63 -17.74 8.49
N ILE A 67 -2.34 -18.84 8.79
CA ILE A 67 -3.77 -18.75 9.13
C ILE A 67 -3.96 -18.14 10.53
N ARG A 68 -3.16 -18.54 11.53
CA ARG A 68 -3.24 -17.95 12.88
C ARG A 68 -2.90 -16.46 12.88
N VAL A 69 -1.92 -16.04 12.06
CA VAL A 69 -1.57 -14.63 11.92
C VAL A 69 -2.72 -13.86 11.24
N SER A 70 -3.41 -14.48 10.28
CA SER A 70 -4.59 -13.89 9.65
C SER A 70 -5.77 -13.77 10.63
N GLN A 71 -5.97 -14.76 11.51
CA GLN A 71 -6.96 -14.67 12.59
C GLN A 71 -6.62 -13.57 13.60
N LEU A 72 -5.35 -13.44 13.99
CA LEU A 72 -4.88 -12.35 14.83
C LEU A 72 -5.13 -11.00 14.18
N ALA A 73 -4.92 -10.89 12.87
CA ALA A 73 -5.20 -9.66 12.12
C ALA A 73 -6.68 -9.26 12.19
N LEU A 74 -7.60 -10.20 11.95
CA LEU A 74 -9.04 -9.94 12.02
C LEU A 74 -9.49 -9.66 13.46
N ALA A 75 -8.92 -10.36 14.45
CA ALA A 75 -9.19 -10.10 15.88
C ALA A 75 -8.72 -8.70 16.30
N ALA A 76 -7.58 -8.22 15.82
CA ALA A 76 -7.10 -6.87 16.06
C ALA A 76 -8.03 -5.82 15.40
N CYS A 77 -8.48 -6.05 14.15
CA CYS A 77 -9.48 -5.20 13.50
C CYS A 77 -10.81 -5.18 14.29
N MET A 78 -11.30 -6.35 14.72
CA MET A 78 -12.49 -6.48 15.55
C MET A 78 -12.37 -5.66 16.84
N PHE A 79 -11.27 -5.85 17.57
CA PHE A 79 -11.02 -5.10 18.81
C PHE A 79 -11.01 -3.58 18.56
N GLY A 80 -10.33 -3.13 17.50
CA GLY A 80 -10.28 -1.71 17.17
C GLY A 80 -11.66 -1.13 16.78
N LEU A 81 -12.46 -1.88 16.02
CA LEU A 81 -13.84 -1.48 15.68
C LEU A 81 -14.71 -1.40 16.93
N LEU A 82 -14.59 -2.36 17.86
CA LEU A 82 -15.32 -2.33 19.13
C LEU A 82 -14.86 -1.18 20.04
N ALA A 83 -13.57 -0.88 20.08
CA ALA A 83 -13.03 0.26 20.82
C ALA A 83 -13.58 1.59 20.29
N ALA A 84 -13.65 1.75 18.96
CA ALA A 84 -14.26 2.92 18.34
C ALA A 84 -15.78 2.99 18.60
N ALA A 85 -16.48 1.86 18.52
CA ALA A 85 -17.90 1.78 18.85
C ALA A 85 -18.18 2.15 20.30
N LEU A 86 -17.39 1.59 21.23
CA LEU A 86 -17.50 1.88 22.66
C LEU A 86 -17.27 3.38 22.95
N THR A 87 -16.25 3.97 22.28
CA THR A 87 -16.02 5.43 22.38
C THR A 87 -17.25 6.22 21.99
N GLY A 88 -17.94 5.83 20.90
CA GLY A 88 -19.17 6.48 20.45
C GLY A 88 -20.36 6.27 21.39
N LEU A 89 -20.48 5.10 22.01
CA LEU A 89 -21.56 4.79 22.95
C LEU A 89 -21.39 5.46 24.32
N LEU A 90 -20.15 5.71 24.73
CA LEU A 90 -19.83 6.36 26.01
C LEU A 90 -19.97 7.88 25.96
N VAL A 91 -20.06 8.48 24.77
CA VAL A 91 -20.26 9.92 24.59
C VAL A 91 -21.76 10.21 24.70
N PRO A 92 -22.25 10.87 25.77
CA PRO A 92 -23.67 11.19 25.89
C PRO A 92 -24.14 12.20 24.84
N HIS A 93 -25.27 11.94 24.22
CA HIS A 93 -25.87 12.78 23.17
C HIS A 93 -26.39 14.14 23.64
N SER A 94 -26.30 14.47 24.96
CA SER A 94 -27.02 15.60 25.56
C SER A 94 -26.30 16.30 26.70
N SER A 95 -24.99 16.49 26.68
CA SER A 95 -24.34 17.22 27.77
C SER A 95 -23.64 18.49 27.32
N ALA A 96 -23.96 19.60 28.03
CA ALA A 96 -23.26 20.88 27.95
C ALA A 96 -21.80 20.82 28.46
N ASP A 97 -21.39 19.69 29.04
CA ASP A 97 -20.03 19.41 29.52
C ASP A 97 -19.18 18.79 28.41
N THR A 98 -18.64 19.65 27.58
CA THR A 98 -17.77 19.24 26.42
C THR A 98 -16.40 18.75 26.87
N ASP A 99 -15.92 19.11 28.05
CA ASP A 99 -14.54 18.84 28.47
C ASP A 99 -14.28 17.37 28.83
N GLY A 100 -15.24 16.69 29.48
CA GLY A 100 -15.12 15.26 29.80
C GLY A 100 -15.28 14.34 28.58
N LEU A 101 -16.07 14.74 27.60
CA LEU A 101 -16.37 14.00 26.36
C LEU A 101 -15.16 13.91 25.42
N ALA A 102 -14.43 15.01 25.27
CA ALA A 102 -13.23 15.07 24.46
C ALA A 102 -12.16 14.08 24.95
N VAL A 103 -12.02 13.84 26.25
CA VAL A 103 -11.00 12.94 26.83
C VAL A 103 -11.18 11.50 26.34
N TRP A 104 -12.41 10.96 26.35
CA TRP A 104 -12.66 9.58 25.90
C TRP A 104 -12.40 9.42 24.40
N ALA A 105 -12.75 10.42 23.59
CA ALA A 105 -12.43 10.40 22.16
C ALA A 105 -10.90 10.46 21.92
N TRP A 106 -10.18 11.26 22.68
CA TRP A 106 -8.71 11.37 22.58
C TRP A 106 -7.95 10.13 23.05
N VAL A 107 -8.54 9.25 23.82
CA VAL A 107 -7.92 7.97 24.24
C VAL A 107 -8.44 6.81 23.40
N GLY A 108 -9.74 6.70 23.22
CA GLY A 108 -10.39 5.56 22.56
C GLY A 108 -10.09 5.50 21.06
N LEU A 109 -10.12 6.63 20.36
CA LEU A 109 -9.84 6.65 18.92
C LEU A 109 -8.39 6.27 18.57
N PRO A 110 -7.33 6.76 19.25
CA PRO A 110 -5.97 6.26 19.02
C PRO A 110 -5.82 4.77 19.29
N ILE A 111 -6.41 4.22 20.35
CA ILE A 111 -6.40 2.77 20.62
C ILE A 111 -7.06 2.01 19.48
N ALA A 112 -8.21 2.47 19.01
CA ALA A 112 -8.91 1.88 17.87
C ALA A 112 -8.06 1.94 16.60
N ALA A 113 -7.43 3.09 16.30
CA ALA A 113 -6.57 3.27 15.14
C ALA A 113 -5.36 2.33 15.16
N LEU A 114 -4.67 2.24 16.30
CA LEU A 114 -3.51 1.35 16.46
C LEU A 114 -3.90 -0.11 16.31
N ALA A 115 -5.03 -0.54 16.88
CA ALA A 115 -5.49 -1.92 16.77
C ALA A 115 -5.91 -2.28 15.33
N ILE A 116 -6.70 -1.43 14.66
CA ILE A 116 -7.08 -1.62 13.26
C ILE A 116 -5.84 -1.64 12.37
N GLY A 117 -4.90 -0.72 12.60
CA GLY A 117 -3.65 -0.66 11.86
C GLY A 117 -2.79 -1.90 12.02
N ALA A 118 -2.64 -2.40 13.26
CA ALA A 118 -1.96 -3.65 13.53
C ALA A 118 -2.60 -4.81 12.75
N GLY A 119 -3.95 -4.88 12.76
CA GLY A 119 -4.71 -5.87 11.99
C GLY A 119 -4.52 -5.72 10.48
N TYR A 120 -4.45 -4.50 9.95
CA TYR A 120 -4.25 -4.23 8.54
C TYR A 120 -2.83 -4.57 8.03
N GLY A 121 -1.81 -4.44 8.88
CA GLY A 121 -0.41 -4.69 8.52
C GLY A 121 -0.06 -6.18 8.37
N LEU A 122 -0.77 -7.08 9.06
CA LEU A 122 -0.45 -8.50 9.13
C LEU A 122 -0.84 -9.35 7.90
N PRO A 123 -1.95 -9.09 7.17
CA PRO A 123 -2.45 -9.98 6.12
C PRO A 123 -1.54 -10.12 4.90
N ASN A 124 -0.78 -9.08 4.54
CA ASN A 124 0.02 -9.11 3.32
C ASN A 124 1.12 -10.19 3.32
N PRO A 125 2.00 -10.28 4.34
CA PRO A 125 3.00 -11.34 4.40
C PRO A 125 2.40 -12.73 4.61
N SER A 126 1.35 -12.88 5.44
CA SER A 126 0.70 -14.17 5.68
C SER A 126 0.02 -14.70 4.42
N ALA A 127 -0.71 -13.86 3.70
CA ALA A 127 -1.32 -14.22 2.42
C ALA A 127 -0.28 -14.60 1.36
N SER A 128 0.86 -13.90 1.33
CA SER A 128 1.95 -14.21 0.41
C SER A 128 2.51 -15.61 0.64
N MET A 129 2.66 -16.04 1.89
CA MET A 129 3.07 -17.43 2.22
C MET A 129 2.02 -18.44 1.78
N ILE A 130 0.74 -18.22 2.06
CA ILE A 130 -0.34 -19.12 1.65
C ILE A 130 -0.34 -19.29 0.11
N LEU A 131 -0.29 -18.19 -0.62
CA LEU A 131 -0.35 -18.21 -2.08
C LEU A 131 0.92 -18.79 -2.71
N ALA A 132 2.10 -18.56 -2.13
CA ALA A 132 3.36 -19.13 -2.63
C ALA A 132 3.34 -20.67 -2.61
N HIS A 133 2.68 -21.29 -1.62
CA HIS A 133 2.56 -22.74 -1.50
C HIS A 133 1.42 -23.34 -2.33
N HIS A 134 0.29 -22.62 -2.45
CA HIS A 134 -0.93 -23.19 -3.04
C HIS A 134 -1.22 -22.71 -4.46
N ALA A 135 -0.61 -21.60 -4.93
CA ALA A 135 -0.78 -21.11 -6.28
C ALA A 135 0.04 -21.93 -7.29
N PRO A 136 -0.57 -22.37 -8.41
CA PRO A 136 0.15 -23.04 -9.48
C PRO A 136 1.32 -22.18 -9.97
N PRO A 137 2.53 -22.73 -10.22
CA PRO A 137 3.71 -21.96 -10.59
C PRO A 137 3.50 -21.03 -11.78
N HIS A 138 2.78 -21.52 -12.81
CA HIS A 138 2.49 -20.78 -14.04
C HIS A 138 1.41 -19.70 -13.89
N ARG A 139 0.68 -19.63 -12.74
CA ARG A 139 -0.38 -18.65 -12.46
C ARG A 139 -0.15 -17.84 -11.19
N ARG A 140 1.02 -17.94 -10.58
CA ARG A 140 1.32 -17.22 -9.31
C ARG A 140 1.07 -15.72 -9.45
N GLY A 141 1.53 -15.09 -10.52
CA GLY A 141 1.31 -13.65 -10.75
C GLY A 141 -0.17 -13.27 -10.78
N LEU A 142 -1.02 -14.08 -11.44
CA LEU A 142 -2.47 -13.88 -11.46
C LEU A 142 -3.09 -13.96 -10.05
N PHE A 143 -2.69 -14.97 -9.26
CA PHE A 143 -3.21 -15.15 -7.89
C PHE A 143 -2.83 -13.97 -6.99
N PHE A 144 -1.60 -13.48 -7.08
CA PHE A 144 -1.15 -12.29 -6.34
C PHE A 144 -1.88 -11.03 -6.81
N SER A 145 -2.12 -10.86 -8.11
CA SER A 145 -2.86 -9.72 -8.65
C SER A 145 -4.31 -9.73 -8.17
N ILE A 146 -4.99 -10.88 -8.21
CA ILE A 146 -6.36 -11.01 -7.69
C ILE A 146 -6.39 -10.72 -6.18
N LYS A 147 -5.44 -11.25 -5.41
CA LYS A 147 -5.34 -10.97 -3.96
C LYS A 147 -5.22 -9.47 -3.68
N GLN A 148 -4.46 -8.74 -4.50
CA GLN A 148 -4.28 -7.29 -4.32
C GLN A 148 -5.55 -6.47 -4.62
N THR A 149 -6.53 -7.03 -5.33
CA THR A 149 -7.84 -6.37 -5.50
C THR A 149 -8.65 -6.34 -4.20
N GLY A 150 -8.27 -7.10 -3.18
CA GLY A 150 -8.93 -7.08 -1.87
C GLY A 150 -8.93 -5.70 -1.21
N VAL A 151 -7.93 -4.86 -1.47
CA VAL A 151 -7.89 -3.48 -0.95
C VAL A 151 -8.97 -2.61 -1.58
N PRO A 152 -9.02 -2.40 -2.90
CA PRO A 152 -10.09 -1.59 -3.50
C PRO A 152 -11.48 -2.20 -3.29
N ILE A 153 -11.62 -3.53 -3.29
CA ILE A 153 -12.88 -4.20 -2.96
C ILE A 153 -13.32 -3.84 -1.53
N GLY A 154 -12.43 -3.91 -0.55
CA GLY A 154 -12.75 -3.56 0.84
C GLY A 154 -13.19 -2.10 1.01
N VAL A 155 -12.49 -1.15 0.38
CA VAL A 155 -12.90 0.26 0.39
C VAL A 155 -14.28 0.44 -0.27
N GLY A 156 -14.49 -0.21 -1.43
CA GLY A 156 -15.78 -0.17 -2.13
C GLY A 156 -16.93 -0.76 -1.30
N ILE A 157 -16.70 -1.90 -0.63
CA ILE A 157 -17.67 -2.50 0.30
C ILE A 157 -17.98 -1.53 1.45
N ALA A 158 -16.97 -0.91 2.07
CA ALA A 158 -17.18 0.05 3.13
C ALA A 158 -18.07 1.23 2.66
N GLY A 159 -17.80 1.76 1.46
CA GLY A 159 -18.57 2.87 0.88
C GLY A 159 -20.03 2.53 0.58
N ILE A 160 -20.37 1.27 0.33
CA ILE A 160 -21.75 0.83 0.08
C ILE A 160 -22.42 0.36 1.38
N SER A 161 -21.74 -0.50 2.17
CA SER A 161 -22.36 -1.16 3.31
C SER A 161 -22.58 -0.22 4.50
N ILE A 162 -21.65 0.71 4.77
CA ILE A 162 -21.77 1.62 5.92
C ILE A 162 -22.98 2.54 5.78
N PRO A 163 -23.20 3.28 4.67
CA PRO A 163 -24.41 4.07 4.51
C PRO A 163 -25.71 3.24 4.51
N ALA A 164 -25.66 2.00 3.96
CA ALA A 164 -26.83 1.12 3.99
C ALA A 164 -27.19 0.68 5.41
N LEU A 165 -26.20 0.36 6.25
CA LEU A 165 -26.43 0.02 7.66
C LEU A 165 -26.94 1.22 8.48
N LEU A 166 -26.50 2.43 8.15
CA LEU A 166 -26.94 3.67 8.79
C LEU A 166 -28.43 4.01 8.52
N LEU A 167 -29.11 3.33 7.59
CA LEU A 167 -30.57 3.46 7.41
C LEU A 167 -31.36 2.92 8.59
N GLY A 168 -30.81 1.98 9.36
CA GLY A 168 -31.49 1.34 10.48
C GLY A 168 -30.69 1.32 11.78
N LEU A 169 -29.43 1.75 11.75
CA LEU A 169 -28.53 1.69 12.90
C LEU A 169 -27.82 3.04 13.10
N GLU A 170 -27.57 3.40 14.35
CA GLU A 170 -26.64 4.48 14.66
C GLU A 170 -25.20 4.07 14.35
N TRP A 171 -24.32 5.06 14.11
CA TRP A 171 -22.96 4.80 13.66
C TRP A 171 -22.10 3.90 14.59
N PRO A 172 -22.23 3.91 15.94
CA PRO A 172 -21.49 2.98 16.78
C PRO A 172 -21.91 1.53 16.55
N TRP A 173 -23.21 1.27 16.34
CA TRP A 173 -23.72 -0.07 16.06
C TRP A 173 -23.30 -0.59 14.69
N VAL A 174 -23.09 0.30 13.71
CA VAL A 174 -22.50 -0.09 12.42
C VAL A 174 -21.10 -0.68 12.63
N LEU A 175 -20.27 -0.08 13.51
CA LEU A 175 -18.94 -0.61 13.83
C LEU A 175 -19.03 -1.96 14.55
N VAL A 176 -20.02 -2.17 15.41
CA VAL A 176 -20.28 -3.48 16.05
C VAL A 176 -20.62 -4.55 15.00
N VAL A 177 -21.45 -4.23 14.01
CA VAL A 177 -21.76 -5.15 12.91
C VAL A 177 -20.50 -5.50 12.11
N LEU A 178 -19.66 -4.52 11.77
CA LEU A 178 -18.40 -4.77 11.09
C LEU A 178 -17.43 -5.61 11.93
N ALA A 179 -17.40 -5.41 13.25
CA ALA A 179 -16.64 -6.23 14.18
C ALA A 179 -17.15 -7.68 14.21
N ALA A 180 -18.48 -7.87 14.19
CA ALA A 180 -19.08 -9.20 14.12
C ALA A 180 -18.72 -9.93 12.81
N VAL A 181 -18.62 -9.22 11.68
CA VAL A 181 -18.13 -9.79 10.43
C VAL A 181 -16.67 -10.24 10.57
N CYS A 182 -15.81 -9.45 11.20
CA CYS A 182 -14.42 -9.87 11.47
C CYS A 182 -14.37 -11.11 12.36
N LEU A 183 -15.22 -11.20 13.38
CA LEU A 183 -15.36 -12.37 14.25
C LEU A 183 -15.80 -13.61 13.45
N ALA A 184 -16.85 -13.48 12.66
CA ALA A 184 -17.38 -14.58 11.83
C ALA A 184 -16.31 -15.13 10.87
N LEU A 185 -15.54 -14.24 10.22
CA LEU A 185 -14.41 -14.64 9.37
C LEU A 185 -13.30 -15.31 10.18
N THR A 186 -12.99 -14.80 11.37
CA THR A 186 -11.99 -15.41 12.27
C THR A 186 -12.37 -16.83 12.64
N LEU A 187 -13.63 -17.07 12.99
CA LEU A 187 -14.16 -18.40 13.31
C LEU A 187 -14.22 -19.29 12.07
N GLY A 188 -14.65 -18.76 10.92
CA GLY A 188 -14.70 -19.50 9.66
C GLY A 188 -13.32 -19.99 9.18
N LEU A 189 -12.25 -19.24 9.49
CA LEU A 189 -10.88 -19.64 9.18
C LEU A 189 -10.40 -20.85 10.02
N GLN A 190 -11.07 -21.22 11.10
CA GLN A 190 -10.72 -22.44 11.87
C GLN A 190 -10.77 -23.68 10.99
N GLY A 191 -11.78 -23.79 10.11
CA GLY A 191 -11.88 -24.88 9.15
C GLY A 191 -10.73 -24.96 8.13
N THR A 192 -9.94 -23.89 8.00
CA THR A 192 -8.80 -23.83 7.05
C THR A 192 -7.43 -24.04 7.73
N LEU A 193 -7.40 -24.34 9.04
CA LEU A 193 -6.16 -24.55 9.78
C LEU A 193 -5.27 -25.66 9.20
N ALA A 194 -5.85 -26.64 8.50
CA ALA A 194 -5.10 -27.67 7.76
C ALA A 194 -4.13 -27.06 6.73
N LEU A 195 -4.39 -25.86 6.22
CA LEU A 195 -3.47 -25.15 5.34
C LEU A 195 -2.16 -24.71 6.05
N ASN A 196 -2.16 -24.63 7.39
CA ASN A 196 -0.95 -24.34 8.18
C ASN A 196 0.00 -25.53 8.21
N THR A 197 -0.53 -26.76 8.38
CA THR A 197 0.29 -27.98 8.52
C THR A 197 1.07 -28.28 7.25
N LEU A 198 0.50 -28.00 6.10
CA LEU A 198 1.18 -28.14 4.80
C LEU A 198 2.32 -27.13 4.62
N SER A 199 2.20 -25.95 5.22
CA SER A 199 3.23 -24.89 5.14
C SER A 199 4.42 -25.16 6.07
N THR A 200 4.22 -25.87 7.18
CA THR A 200 5.29 -26.20 8.15
C THR A 200 6.03 -27.50 7.81
N SER A 201 5.35 -28.44 7.15
CA SER A 201 5.95 -29.72 6.74
C SER A 201 6.85 -29.61 5.49
N GLY A 202 6.71 -28.55 4.70
CA GLY A 202 7.49 -28.29 3.47
C GLY A 202 8.73 -27.43 3.64
N ALA A 203 9.06 -27.01 4.86
CA ALA A 203 10.24 -26.17 5.14
C ALA A 203 11.53 -27.01 5.36
N SER A 204 11.67 -28.15 4.69
CA SER A 204 12.98 -28.70 4.39
C SER A 204 13.57 -27.84 3.24
N PRO A 205 14.73 -27.22 3.39
CA PRO A 205 15.39 -26.56 2.28
C PRO A 205 15.63 -27.63 1.22
N ASN A 206 14.93 -27.53 0.09
CA ASN A 206 15.21 -28.41 -1.05
C ASN A 206 16.63 -28.08 -1.52
N PRO A 207 17.61 -28.98 -1.39
CA PRO A 207 19.00 -28.69 -1.76
C PRO A 207 19.22 -28.69 -3.27
N SER A 208 18.18 -28.69 -4.09
CA SER A 208 18.25 -28.89 -5.54
C SER A 208 17.99 -27.63 -6.38
N ILE A 209 18.31 -26.41 -5.87
CA ILE A 209 18.63 -25.29 -6.74
C ILE A 209 20.10 -24.94 -6.51
N GLN A 210 20.97 -25.86 -6.84
CA GLN A 210 22.32 -25.52 -7.23
C GLN A 210 22.28 -24.90 -8.62
N PRO A 211 22.94 -23.76 -8.86
CA PRO A 211 23.22 -23.31 -10.21
C PRO A 211 24.00 -24.44 -10.92
N ALA A 212 23.63 -24.74 -12.16
CA ALA A 212 24.32 -25.71 -12.97
C ALA A 212 25.83 -25.44 -12.92
N GLN A 213 26.58 -26.34 -12.30
CA GLN A 213 28.03 -26.34 -12.39
C GLN A 213 28.40 -26.68 -13.84
N PRO A 214 29.35 -25.94 -14.46
CA PRO A 214 29.93 -26.38 -15.71
C PRO A 214 30.61 -27.74 -15.55
N ALA A 215 30.49 -28.58 -16.55
CA ALA A 215 31.03 -29.93 -16.60
C ALA A 215 32.51 -30.00 -16.16
N PRO A 216 32.92 -31.03 -15.41
CA PRO A 216 34.32 -31.17 -15.01
C PRO A 216 35.19 -31.50 -16.19
N VAL A 217 36.23 -30.70 -16.40
CA VAL A 217 37.36 -31.03 -17.22
C VAL A 217 38.20 -32.05 -16.48
N ASP A 218 38.35 -33.22 -17.07
CA ASP A 218 39.15 -34.34 -16.60
C ASP A 218 40.62 -33.92 -16.40
N SER A 219 41.14 -34.07 -15.19
CA SER A 219 42.59 -34.13 -14.97
C SER A 219 42.89 -35.00 -13.76
N THR A 220 43.34 -36.21 -14.09
CA THR A 220 44.03 -37.18 -13.25
C THR A 220 45.08 -36.57 -12.33
N ARG A 221 44.96 -36.81 -10.98
CA ARG A 221 46.07 -37.18 -10.10
C ARG A 221 45.57 -37.50 -8.69
N SER A 222 46.08 -38.61 -8.20
CA SER A 222 45.81 -39.32 -6.94
C SER A 222 46.53 -38.70 -5.70
N PRO A 223 46.47 -39.30 -4.50
CA PRO A 223 45.95 -38.67 -3.28
C PRO A 223 47.01 -38.48 -2.15
N ALA A 224 46.69 -37.73 -1.15
CA ALA A 224 47.34 -37.81 0.19
C ALA A 224 46.42 -37.23 1.30
N PRO A 225 46.61 -37.51 2.58
CA PRO A 225 45.55 -38.00 3.45
C PRO A 225 44.95 -36.97 4.43
N ALA A 226 43.83 -37.39 5.00
CA ALA A 226 43.01 -36.79 6.04
C ALA A 226 43.76 -36.16 7.23
N ARG A 227 43.28 -34.96 7.64
CA ARG A 227 43.27 -34.56 9.07
C ARG A 227 41.93 -33.99 9.42
N SER A 228 41.27 -34.70 10.31
CA SER A 228 40.09 -34.37 11.09
C SER A 228 40.30 -33.10 11.90
N HIS A 229 39.44 -32.10 11.73
CA HIS A 229 39.12 -31.19 12.80
C HIS A 229 37.61 -30.99 12.86
N ALA A 230 37.00 -31.82 13.71
CA ALA A 230 35.71 -31.54 14.33
C ALA A 230 35.93 -30.34 15.27
N GLN A 231 35.42 -29.18 14.91
CA GLN A 231 35.25 -28.06 15.83
C GLN A 231 33.77 -27.74 15.94
N SER A 232 33.24 -28.13 17.09
CA SER A 232 32.02 -27.78 17.75
C SER A 232 31.60 -26.34 17.54
N ALA A 233 30.52 -26.12 16.78
CA ALA A 233 29.81 -24.84 16.71
C ALA A 233 28.71 -24.78 17.78
N THR A 234 29.13 -24.69 19.05
CA THR A 234 28.30 -24.11 20.11
C THR A 234 28.63 -22.64 20.23
N SER A 235 27.92 -21.76 19.50
CA SER A 235 27.92 -20.32 19.79
C SER A 235 26.48 -19.84 19.95
N ARG A 236 26.04 -19.92 21.17
CA ARG A 236 25.40 -18.93 22.06
C ARG A 236 24.48 -17.89 21.40
N SER A 237 23.20 -18.12 21.66
CA SER A 237 22.08 -17.20 21.58
C SER A 237 22.22 -16.02 22.55
N SER A 238 22.93 -14.96 22.19
CA SER A 238 22.94 -13.72 22.96
C SER A 238 23.13 -12.47 22.11
N HIS A 239 22.23 -12.21 21.13
CA HIS A 239 22.09 -10.89 20.49
C HIS A 239 20.72 -10.78 19.84
N ARG A 240 19.63 -10.77 20.63
CA ARG A 240 18.26 -10.69 20.07
C ARG A 240 17.64 -9.28 20.03
N ALA A 241 18.15 -8.31 20.75
CA ALA A 241 17.59 -6.95 20.78
C ALA A 241 18.13 -6.01 19.67
N GLY A 242 19.34 -6.24 19.15
CA GLY A 242 19.93 -5.41 18.10
C GLY A 242 19.49 -5.75 16.66
N ARG A 243 18.92 -6.94 16.43
CA ARG A 243 18.56 -7.41 15.08
C ARG A 243 17.31 -6.75 14.48
N GLY A 244 16.40 -6.21 15.29
CA GLY A 244 15.18 -5.58 14.79
C GLY A 244 15.45 -4.28 14.02
N MET A 245 16.32 -3.44 14.54
CA MET A 245 16.65 -2.15 13.94
C MET A 245 17.52 -2.30 12.69
N THR A 246 18.45 -3.26 12.66
CA THR A 246 19.31 -3.54 11.50
C THR A 246 18.53 -4.11 10.32
N VAL A 247 17.47 -4.88 10.57
CA VAL A 247 16.60 -5.44 9.50
C VAL A 247 15.87 -4.34 8.72
N VAL A 248 15.53 -3.21 9.36
CA VAL A 248 14.84 -2.08 8.71
C VAL A 248 15.85 -1.08 8.13
N LEU A 249 16.93 -0.81 8.83
CA LEU A 249 17.90 0.22 8.42
C LEU A 249 18.74 -0.20 7.21
N GLU A 250 19.06 -1.48 7.08
CA GLU A 250 19.88 -1.98 5.98
C GLU A 250 19.21 -1.83 4.60
N PRO A 251 17.92 -2.21 4.40
CA PRO A 251 17.21 -1.95 3.15
C PRO A 251 17.10 -0.45 2.82
N LEU A 252 16.87 0.40 3.83
CA LEU A 252 16.82 1.85 3.64
C LEU A 252 18.18 2.41 3.21
N ALA A 253 19.27 2.01 3.88
CA ALA A 253 20.62 2.43 3.50
C ALA A 253 20.96 2.05 2.05
N ARG A 254 20.57 0.85 1.60
CA ARG A 254 20.72 0.41 0.21
C ARG A 254 19.95 1.28 -0.77
N ILE A 255 18.71 1.68 -0.44
CA ILE A 255 17.91 2.57 -1.30
C ILE A 255 18.62 3.90 -1.53
N TRP A 256 19.23 4.49 -0.45
CA TRP A 256 19.92 5.77 -0.57
C TRP A 256 21.20 5.69 -1.40
N GLN A 257 21.87 4.52 -1.46
CA GLN A 257 23.05 4.28 -2.28
C GLN A 257 22.76 4.17 -3.78
N LEU A 258 21.52 3.82 -4.16
CA LEU A 258 21.12 3.62 -5.55
C LEU A 258 20.23 4.79 -6.04
N PRO A 259 20.77 5.78 -6.79
CA PRO A 259 20.04 7.00 -7.15
C PRO A 259 18.73 6.73 -7.90
N ALA A 260 18.69 5.71 -8.75
CA ALA A 260 17.47 5.31 -9.47
C ALA A 260 16.40 4.76 -8.53
N VAL A 261 16.78 3.90 -7.57
CA VAL A 261 15.87 3.32 -6.58
C VAL A 261 15.39 4.40 -5.60
N ARG A 262 16.28 5.30 -5.18
CA ARG A 262 15.92 6.44 -4.32
C ARG A 262 14.86 7.33 -4.96
N ARG A 263 14.96 7.63 -6.26
CA ARG A 263 13.93 8.38 -7.00
C ARG A 263 12.57 7.68 -6.95
N LEU A 264 12.55 6.37 -7.20
CA LEU A 264 11.33 5.57 -7.14
C LEU A 264 10.75 5.53 -5.73
N ALA A 265 11.58 5.37 -4.72
CA ALA A 265 11.15 5.33 -3.32
C ALA A 265 10.53 6.65 -2.86
N LEU A 266 11.10 7.80 -3.26
CA LEU A 266 10.52 9.12 -3.00
C LEU A 266 9.21 9.33 -3.78
N ALA A 267 9.13 8.83 -5.02
CA ALA A 267 7.90 8.86 -5.78
C ALA A 267 6.80 8.02 -5.11
N SER A 268 7.12 6.82 -4.61
CA SER A 268 6.14 5.98 -3.91
C SER A 268 5.63 6.62 -2.62
N LEU A 269 6.49 7.34 -1.88
CA LEU A 269 6.09 8.12 -0.72
C LEU A 269 5.09 9.22 -1.08
N ALA A 270 5.42 10.05 -2.09
CA ALA A 270 4.57 11.16 -2.51
C ALA A 270 3.23 10.70 -3.11
N TYR A 271 3.27 9.64 -3.94
CA TYR A 271 2.05 9.12 -4.59
C TYR A 271 1.13 8.41 -3.59
N SER A 272 1.68 7.67 -2.63
CA SER A 272 0.88 7.07 -1.58
C SER A 272 0.30 8.11 -0.62
N MET A 273 1.03 9.18 -0.32
CA MET A 273 0.53 10.34 0.42
C MET A 273 -0.73 10.91 -0.25
N THR A 274 -0.67 11.22 -1.55
CA THR A 274 -1.79 11.76 -2.31
C THR A 274 -2.95 10.76 -2.41
N GLN A 275 -2.66 9.50 -2.68
CA GLN A 275 -3.64 8.42 -2.74
C GLN A 275 -4.43 8.31 -1.44
N LEU A 276 -3.74 8.34 -0.30
CA LEU A 276 -4.38 8.20 1.00
C LEU A 276 -5.16 9.45 1.42
N CYS A 277 -4.68 10.65 1.08
CA CYS A 277 -5.48 11.86 1.25
C CYS A 277 -6.80 11.76 0.47
N PHE A 278 -6.74 11.33 -0.80
CA PHE A 278 -7.94 11.14 -1.62
C PHE A 278 -8.93 10.16 -0.98
N VAL A 279 -8.50 8.96 -0.60
CA VAL A 279 -9.38 7.95 -0.01
C VAL A 279 -9.95 8.40 1.34
N THR A 280 -9.14 9.07 2.16
CA THR A 280 -9.51 9.46 3.53
C THR A 280 -10.53 10.59 3.56
N PHE A 281 -10.35 11.61 2.70
CA PHE A 281 -11.12 12.84 2.82
C PHE A 281 -12.21 13.02 1.75
N LEU A 282 -12.26 12.17 0.71
CA LEU A 282 -13.22 12.33 -0.39
C LEU A 282 -14.67 12.39 0.10
N VAL A 283 -15.07 11.50 1.00
CA VAL A 283 -16.45 11.46 1.53
C VAL A 283 -16.75 12.71 2.35
N SER A 284 -15.82 13.13 3.22
CA SER A 284 -15.97 14.36 4.00
C SER A 284 -16.06 15.60 3.11
N TYR A 285 -15.19 15.70 2.10
CA TYR A 285 -15.18 16.79 1.13
C TYR A 285 -16.50 16.92 0.37
N LEU A 286 -16.97 15.81 -0.22
CA LEU A 286 -18.21 15.80 -1.00
C LEU A 286 -19.46 16.08 -0.12
N LYS A 287 -19.46 15.58 1.11
CA LYS A 287 -20.59 15.82 2.04
C LYS A 287 -20.58 17.22 2.59
N LEU A 288 -19.43 17.71 3.09
CA LEU A 288 -19.37 18.97 3.86
C LEU A 288 -19.30 20.20 2.96
N GLU A 289 -18.61 20.14 1.82
CA GLU A 289 -18.42 21.30 0.94
C GLU A 289 -19.35 21.29 -0.30
N HIS A 290 -19.78 20.10 -0.76
CA HIS A 290 -20.71 20.00 -1.90
C HIS A 290 -22.13 19.57 -1.49
N GLY A 291 -22.43 19.43 -0.18
CA GLY A 291 -23.77 19.12 0.31
C GLY A 291 -24.34 17.76 -0.11
N MET A 292 -23.49 16.84 -0.57
CA MET A 292 -23.95 15.51 -0.96
C MET A 292 -24.43 14.71 0.24
N SER A 293 -25.43 13.83 0.05
CA SER A 293 -25.76 12.85 1.07
C SER A 293 -24.58 11.93 1.36
N LEU A 294 -24.47 11.39 2.57
CA LEU A 294 -23.41 10.45 2.92
C LEU A 294 -23.37 9.25 1.96
N ALA A 295 -24.55 8.72 1.60
CA ALA A 295 -24.67 7.61 0.68
C ALA A 295 -24.16 7.96 -0.72
N ALA A 296 -24.49 9.14 -1.24
CA ALA A 296 -24.00 9.60 -2.55
C ALA A 296 -22.48 9.80 -2.53
N ALA A 297 -21.94 10.50 -1.51
CA ALA A 297 -20.49 10.73 -1.37
C ALA A 297 -19.70 9.41 -1.23
N ALA A 298 -20.19 8.48 -0.43
CA ALA A 298 -19.58 7.16 -0.27
C ALA A 298 -19.74 6.28 -1.53
N GLY A 299 -20.85 6.44 -2.28
CA GLY A 299 -21.04 5.85 -3.60
C GLY A 299 -20.01 6.31 -4.62
N VAL A 300 -19.65 7.61 -4.61
CA VAL A 300 -18.54 8.14 -5.43
C VAL A 300 -17.23 7.46 -5.07
N LEU A 301 -16.92 7.30 -3.77
CA LEU A 301 -15.73 6.58 -3.33
C LEU A 301 -15.72 5.13 -3.82
N SER A 302 -16.87 4.43 -3.75
CA SER A 302 -17.00 3.05 -4.23
C SER A 302 -16.79 2.95 -5.74
N SER A 303 -17.35 3.86 -6.52
CA SER A 303 -17.15 3.94 -7.97
C SER A 303 -15.69 4.22 -8.32
N ALA A 304 -15.01 5.07 -7.56
CA ALA A 304 -13.59 5.35 -7.68
C ALA A 304 -12.74 4.07 -7.45
N GLN A 305 -13.13 3.19 -6.52
CA GLN A 305 -12.43 1.91 -6.29
C GLN A 305 -12.59 0.94 -7.45
N ILE A 306 -13.79 0.86 -8.05
CA ILE A 306 -14.01 0.03 -9.25
C ILE A 306 -13.11 0.51 -10.38
N LEU A 307 -13.11 1.82 -10.65
CA LEU A 307 -12.25 2.39 -11.69
C LEU A 307 -10.77 2.19 -11.38
N SER A 308 -10.36 2.21 -10.12
CA SER A 308 -8.96 1.97 -9.73
C SER A 308 -8.45 0.59 -10.15
N VAL A 309 -9.30 -0.44 -10.06
CA VAL A 309 -8.96 -1.80 -10.51
C VAL A 309 -8.77 -1.83 -12.03
N ILE A 310 -9.69 -1.22 -12.76
CA ILE A 310 -9.65 -1.15 -14.24
C ILE A 310 -8.40 -0.37 -14.68
N SER A 311 -8.16 0.79 -14.07
CA SER A 311 -7.03 1.65 -14.42
C SER A 311 -5.68 1.00 -14.14
N ARG A 312 -5.55 0.19 -13.08
CA ARG A 312 -4.30 -0.57 -12.80
C ARG A 312 -3.93 -1.51 -13.94
N VAL A 313 -4.93 -2.21 -14.48
CA VAL A 313 -4.71 -3.11 -15.63
C VAL A 313 -4.38 -2.31 -16.88
N GLY A 314 -5.11 -1.23 -17.13
CA GLY A 314 -4.89 -0.37 -18.30
C GLY A 314 -3.50 0.27 -18.31
N TRP A 315 -3.09 0.89 -17.21
CA TRP A 315 -1.75 1.50 -17.12
C TRP A 315 -0.62 0.47 -17.15
N GLY A 316 -0.84 -0.75 -16.64
CA GLY A 316 0.09 -1.87 -16.81
C GLY A 316 0.32 -2.20 -18.28
N GLN A 317 -0.77 -2.32 -19.07
CA GLN A 317 -0.68 -2.56 -20.51
C GLN A 317 0.02 -1.42 -21.26
N VAL A 318 -0.22 -0.16 -20.88
CA VAL A 318 0.47 1.00 -21.45
C VAL A 318 1.99 0.94 -21.16
N ALA A 319 2.36 0.53 -19.94
CA ALA A 319 3.76 0.35 -19.54
C ALA A 319 4.45 -0.76 -20.34
N ASP A 320 3.74 -1.84 -20.63
CA ASP A 320 4.29 -3.00 -21.32
C ASP A 320 4.42 -2.78 -22.84
N ALA A 321 3.44 -2.06 -23.46
CA ALA A 321 3.34 -1.99 -24.91
C ALA A 321 3.81 -0.65 -25.51
N TRP A 322 3.64 0.48 -24.81
CA TRP A 322 3.72 1.79 -25.47
C TRP A 322 4.73 2.76 -24.84
N MET A 323 5.03 2.64 -23.56
CA MET A 323 5.81 3.66 -22.87
C MET A 323 6.67 3.11 -21.76
N ALA A 324 7.96 3.54 -21.69
CA ALA A 324 8.84 3.18 -20.59
C ALA A 324 8.19 3.49 -19.22
N PRO A 325 8.21 2.54 -18.24
CA PRO A 325 7.53 2.67 -16.97
C PRO A 325 7.91 3.93 -16.18
N LEU A 326 9.19 4.36 -16.22
CA LEU A 326 9.63 5.60 -15.57
C LEU A 326 8.94 6.85 -16.12
N ARG A 327 8.80 6.93 -17.46
CA ARG A 327 8.11 8.04 -18.12
C ARG A 327 6.61 8.04 -17.78
N LEU A 328 6.00 6.86 -17.79
CA LEU A 328 4.60 6.70 -17.41
C LEU A 328 4.34 7.10 -15.95
N LEU A 329 5.22 6.70 -15.02
CA LEU A 329 5.14 7.13 -13.62
C LEU A 329 5.22 8.67 -13.49
N GLY A 330 6.10 9.30 -14.27
CA GLY A 330 6.19 10.76 -14.30
C GLY A 330 4.89 11.42 -14.80
N LEU A 331 4.31 10.92 -15.89
CA LEU A 331 3.02 11.40 -16.42
C LEU A 331 1.87 11.18 -15.42
N LEU A 332 1.82 10.02 -14.78
CA LEU A 332 0.83 9.72 -13.74
C LEU A 332 0.96 10.68 -12.56
N GLY A 333 2.18 11.06 -12.15
CA GLY A 333 2.38 12.04 -11.08
C GLY A 333 1.87 13.43 -11.44
N VAL A 334 2.14 13.91 -12.65
CA VAL A 334 1.61 15.20 -13.14
C VAL A 334 0.08 15.13 -13.25
N ALA A 335 -0.46 14.06 -13.84
CA ALA A 335 -1.90 13.88 -13.97
C ALA A 335 -2.59 13.76 -12.60
N MET A 336 -1.98 13.06 -11.64
CA MET A 336 -2.46 12.96 -10.26
C MET A 336 -2.57 14.34 -9.60
N GLY A 337 -1.53 15.17 -9.75
CA GLY A 337 -1.55 16.56 -9.26
C GLY A 337 -2.62 17.39 -9.95
N GLY A 338 -2.71 17.34 -11.29
CA GLY A 338 -3.73 18.04 -12.05
C GLY A 338 -5.16 17.65 -11.67
N CYS A 339 -5.44 16.34 -11.54
CA CYS A 339 -6.75 15.86 -11.13
C CYS A 339 -7.10 16.22 -9.68
N ALA A 340 -6.13 16.15 -8.76
CA ALA A 340 -6.34 16.54 -7.37
C ALA A 340 -6.60 18.06 -7.25
N ALA A 341 -5.88 18.88 -8.00
CA ALA A 341 -6.13 20.32 -8.08
C ALA A 341 -7.52 20.62 -8.69
N ALA A 342 -7.87 19.94 -9.80
CA ALA A 342 -9.19 20.09 -10.42
C ALA A 342 -10.33 19.69 -9.48
N LEU A 343 -10.18 18.58 -8.75
CA LEU A 343 -11.14 18.17 -7.73
C LEU A 343 -11.26 19.22 -6.62
N GLY A 344 -10.12 19.71 -6.13
CA GLY A 344 -10.07 20.64 -4.99
C GLY A 344 -10.54 22.07 -5.32
N LEU A 345 -10.47 22.46 -6.59
CA LEU A 345 -10.89 23.78 -7.06
C LEU A 345 -12.31 23.80 -7.63
N LEU A 346 -13.08 22.70 -7.50
CA LEU A 346 -14.49 22.69 -7.90
C LEU A 346 -15.27 23.75 -7.11
N PRO A 347 -16.01 24.64 -7.78
CA PRO A 347 -16.82 25.63 -7.10
C PRO A 347 -17.89 24.97 -6.22
N ALA A 348 -18.18 25.59 -5.08
CA ALA A 348 -19.32 25.19 -4.24
C ALA A 348 -20.61 25.25 -5.07
N GLY A 349 -21.48 24.24 -4.93
CA GLY A 349 -22.70 24.14 -5.73
C GLY A 349 -22.51 23.57 -7.14
N SER A 350 -21.32 23.11 -7.50
CA SER A 350 -21.09 22.37 -8.75
C SER A 350 -22.03 21.16 -8.85
N PRO A 351 -22.53 20.83 -10.06
CA PRO A 351 -23.31 19.63 -10.26
C PRO A 351 -22.61 18.36 -9.75
N ALA A 352 -23.34 17.47 -9.07
CA ALA A 352 -22.79 16.22 -8.51
C ALA A 352 -22.01 15.37 -9.55
N LEU A 353 -22.41 15.45 -10.81
CA LEU A 353 -21.74 14.79 -11.93
C LEU A 353 -20.29 15.30 -12.10
N LEU A 354 -20.02 16.59 -11.95
CA LEU A 354 -18.65 17.13 -12.03
C LEU A 354 -17.80 16.63 -10.87
N GLY A 355 -18.34 16.56 -9.65
CA GLY A 355 -17.68 15.97 -8.50
C GLY A 355 -17.35 14.49 -8.72
N LEU A 356 -18.29 13.72 -9.28
CA LEU A 356 -18.07 12.33 -9.66
C LEU A 356 -16.96 12.19 -10.70
N LEU A 357 -17.02 12.95 -11.80
CA LEU A 357 -16.02 12.87 -12.88
C LEU A 357 -14.62 13.26 -12.40
N ALA A 358 -14.50 14.33 -11.59
CA ALA A 358 -13.23 14.73 -11.01
C ALA A 358 -12.67 13.68 -10.05
N ALA A 359 -13.52 13.08 -9.21
CA ALA A 359 -13.13 11.99 -8.32
C ALA A 359 -12.68 10.74 -9.10
N LEU A 360 -13.39 10.39 -10.18
CA LEU A 360 -13.01 9.26 -11.05
C LEU A 360 -11.67 9.53 -11.76
N ALA A 361 -11.43 10.74 -12.25
CA ALA A 361 -10.14 11.12 -12.83
C ALA A 361 -8.99 11.03 -11.81
N CYS A 362 -9.22 11.50 -10.57
CA CYS A 362 -8.30 11.31 -9.47
C CYS A 362 -8.03 9.82 -9.20
N ALA A 363 -9.06 9.00 -9.14
CA ALA A 363 -8.92 7.57 -8.87
C ALA A 363 -8.11 6.86 -9.97
N ALA A 364 -8.37 7.17 -11.24
CA ALA A 364 -7.68 6.58 -12.38
C ALA A 364 -6.17 6.88 -12.38
N THR A 365 -5.75 7.98 -11.80
CA THR A 365 -4.34 8.39 -11.73
C THR A 365 -3.69 8.04 -10.38
N SER A 366 -4.34 8.40 -9.25
CA SER A 366 -3.75 8.29 -7.92
C SER A 366 -3.77 6.86 -7.34
N MET A 367 -4.59 5.96 -7.85
CA MET A 367 -4.71 4.60 -7.30
C MET A 367 -4.10 3.52 -8.18
N ALA A 368 -3.63 3.85 -9.37
CA ALA A 368 -3.19 2.88 -10.36
C ALA A 368 -1.67 2.82 -10.59
N TRP A 369 -0.89 3.70 -9.98
CA TRP A 369 0.55 3.82 -10.17
C TRP A 369 1.36 2.61 -9.67
N ASN A 370 0.84 1.84 -8.70
CA ASN A 370 1.58 0.77 -8.01
C ASN A 370 2.12 -0.31 -8.97
N GLY A 371 1.33 -0.73 -9.98
CA GLY A 371 1.75 -1.74 -10.96
C GLY A 371 2.93 -1.27 -11.80
N VAL A 372 2.84 -0.05 -12.32
CA VAL A 372 3.91 0.58 -13.13
C VAL A 372 5.17 0.80 -12.29
N TYR A 373 5.00 1.15 -11.02
CA TYR A 373 6.09 1.31 -10.06
C TYR A 373 6.88 0.01 -9.83
N PHE A 374 6.19 -1.10 -9.59
CA PHE A 374 6.86 -2.38 -9.38
C PHE A 374 7.52 -2.91 -10.66
N ALA A 375 6.94 -2.65 -11.84
CA ALA A 375 7.56 -2.96 -13.11
C ALA A 375 8.88 -2.21 -13.28
N GLU A 376 8.90 -0.90 -13.03
CA GLU A 376 10.11 -0.09 -13.11
C GLU A 376 11.16 -0.50 -12.06
N LEU A 377 10.75 -0.82 -10.84
CA LEU A 377 11.64 -1.30 -9.80
C LEU A 377 12.33 -2.62 -10.21
N ALA A 378 11.57 -3.56 -10.79
CA ALA A 378 12.07 -4.83 -11.25
C ALA A 378 13.07 -4.69 -12.42
N HIS A 379 12.93 -3.68 -13.28
CA HIS A 379 13.89 -3.38 -14.34
C HIS A 379 15.23 -2.85 -13.82
N ARG A 380 15.23 -2.22 -12.62
CA ARG A 380 16.42 -1.52 -12.08
C ARG A 380 17.20 -2.30 -11.04
N VAL A 381 16.61 -3.36 -10.52
CA VAL A 381 17.17 -4.11 -9.40
C VAL A 381 17.40 -5.57 -9.79
N PRO A 382 18.60 -6.11 -9.54
CA PRO A 382 18.86 -7.54 -9.76
C PRO A 382 17.87 -8.41 -8.99
N ALA A 383 17.47 -9.56 -9.56
CA ALA A 383 16.43 -10.43 -9.00
C ALA A 383 16.72 -10.89 -7.54
N HIS A 384 18.00 -11.07 -7.19
CA HIS A 384 18.40 -11.48 -5.84
C HIS A 384 18.24 -10.39 -4.78
N ASP A 385 18.34 -9.10 -5.15
CA ASP A 385 18.17 -7.94 -4.25
C ASP A 385 16.72 -7.41 -4.24
N LEU A 386 15.92 -7.78 -5.24
CA LEU A 386 14.57 -7.24 -5.43
C LEU A 386 13.66 -7.39 -4.20
N PRO A 387 13.59 -8.54 -3.50
CA PRO A 387 12.74 -8.66 -2.31
C PRO A 387 13.14 -7.70 -1.18
N ARG A 388 14.44 -7.52 -0.97
CA ARG A 388 14.99 -6.65 0.06
C ARG A 388 14.72 -5.17 -0.23
N ILE A 389 14.97 -4.74 -1.46
CA ILE A 389 14.74 -3.36 -1.90
C ILE A 389 13.24 -3.06 -1.91
N THR A 390 12.39 -4.01 -2.36
CA THR A 390 10.93 -3.86 -2.30
C THR A 390 10.44 -3.65 -0.88
N ALA A 391 10.97 -4.38 0.11
CA ALA A 391 10.59 -4.19 1.51
C ALA A 391 10.94 -2.78 2.01
N GLY A 392 12.12 -2.27 1.67
CA GLY A 392 12.53 -0.92 2.05
C GLY A 392 11.71 0.17 1.34
N THR A 393 11.40 0.02 0.06
CA THR A 393 10.56 0.98 -0.65
C THR A 393 9.11 0.93 -0.17
N GLN A 394 8.60 -0.23 0.23
CA GLN A 394 7.28 -0.38 0.83
C GLN A 394 7.17 0.36 2.18
N PHE A 395 8.26 0.40 2.96
CA PHE A 395 8.31 1.21 4.17
C PHE A 395 8.07 2.69 3.86
N LEU A 396 8.73 3.26 2.83
CA LEU A 396 8.50 4.65 2.40
C LEU A 396 7.09 4.87 1.83
N THR A 397 6.52 3.87 1.16
CA THR A 397 5.12 3.91 0.73
C THR A 397 4.17 4.02 1.93
N PHE A 398 4.35 3.21 2.96
CA PHE A 398 3.53 3.31 4.18
C PHE A 398 3.79 4.61 4.96
N LEU A 399 5.02 5.11 4.96
CA LEU A 399 5.33 6.41 5.54
C LEU A 399 4.54 7.54 4.85
N GLY A 400 4.46 7.52 3.52
CA GLY A 400 3.61 8.45 2.77
C GLY A 400 2.13 8.31 3.10
N ALA A 401 1.66 7.06 3.21
CA ALA A 401 0.29 6.75 3.61
C ALA A 401 -0.05 7.22 5.04
N MET A 402 0.93 7.21 5.95
CA MET A 402 0.81 7.72 7.31
C MET A 402 0.82 9.26 7.34
N VAL A 403 1.84 9.87 6.74
CA VAL A 403 2.08 11.31 6.82
C VAL A 403 1.06 12.10 6.02
N GLY A 404 0.63 11.61 4.86
CA GLY A 404 -0.28 12.32 3.97
C GLY A 404 -1.57 12.77 4.65
N PRO A 405 -2.39 11.86 5.18
CA PRO A 405 -3.62 12.22 5.87
C PRO A 405 -3.40 13.09 7.12
N MET A 406 -2.28 12.91 7.85
CA MET A 406 -1.93 13.76 9.00
C MET A 406 -1.65 15.19 8.57
N VAL A 407 -0.85 15.38 7.51
CA VAL A 407 -0.56 16.70 6.94
C VAL A 407 -1.83 17.35 6.40
N PHE A 408 -2.68 16.59 5.71
CA PHE A 408 -3.97 17.09 5.24
C PHE A 408 -4.84 17.58 6.40
N SER A 409 -4.98 16.79 7.48
CA SER A 409 -5.70 17.18 8.70
C SER A 409 -5.18 18.47 9.31
N ALA A 410 -3.84 18.59 9.40
CA ALA A 410 -3.21 19.79 9.97
C ALA A 410 -3.45 21.04 9.11
N LEU A 411 -3.58 20.89 7.79
CA LEU A 411 -3.74 22.00 6.86
C LEU A 411 -5.20 22.44 6.67
N VAL A 412 -6.19 21.52 6.84
CA VAL A 412 -7.61 21.87 6.62
C VAL A 412 -8.07 23.02 7.51
N GLY A 413 -7.66 23.06 8.80
CA GLY A 413 -8.02 24.12 9.72
C GLY A 413 -7.52 25.50 9.27
N PRO A 414 -6.20 25.69 9.08
CA PRO A 414 -5.64 26.97 8.61
C PRO A 414 -6.12 27.39 7.21
N ILE A 415 -6.33 26.44 6.28
CA ILE A 415 -6.81 26.73 4.92
C ILE A 415 -8.32 26.97 4.89
N GLY A 416 -9.07 26.37 5.82
CA GLY A 416 -10.53 26.54 5.96
C GLY A 416 -11.36 25.70 4.97
N SER A 417 -10.74 24.84 4.13
CA SER A 417 -11.43 24.05 3.11
C SER A 417 -10.66 22.77 2.77
N HIS A 418 -11.38 21.65 2.68
CA HIS A 418 -10.83 20.39 2.17
C HIS A 418 -10.43 20.53 0.68
N GLY A 419 -11.25 21.23 -0.11
CA GLY A 419 -10.97 21.46 -1.53
C GLY A 419 -9.65 22.21 -1.74
N HIS A 420 -9.47 23.35 -1.10
CA HIS A 420 -8.22 24.10 -1.20
C HIS A 420 -7.02 23.30 -0.66
N THR A 421 -7.23 22.47 0.36
CA THR A 421 -6.17 21.57 0.87
C THR A 421 -5.77 20.53 -0.16
N TYR A 422 -6.72 19.95 -0.91
CA TYR A 422 -6.41 19.09 -2.07
C TYR A 422 -5.57 19.83 -3.11
N ALA A 423 -5.94 21.06 -3.46
CA ALA A 423 -5.23 21.84 -4.47
C ALA A 423 -3.80 22.17 -4.03
N VAL A 424 -3.58 22.51 -2.76
CA VAL A 424 -2.23 22.75 -2.21
C VAL A 424 -1.39 21.47 -2.23
N LEU A 425 -1.92 20.35 -1.76
CA LEU A 425 -1.18 19.09 -1.72
C LEU A 425 -0.98 18.46 -3.11
N ALA A 426 -1.76 18.87 -4.12
CA ALA A 426 -1.60 18.46 -5.51
C ALA A 426 -0.22 18.83 -6.10
N ILE A 427 0.43 19.83 -5.54
CA ILE A 427 1.78 20.25 -5.94
C ILE A 427 2.80 19.14 -5.73
N VAL A 428 2.65 18.32 -4.68
CA VAL A 428 3.62 17.28 -4.33
C VAL A 428 3.75 16.22 -5.42
N PRO A 429 2.68 15.51 -5.83
CA PRO A 429 2.80 14.51 -6.90
C PRO A 429 3.14 15.13 -8.25
N ALA A 430 2.70 16.37 -8.54
CA ALA A 430 3.05 17.07 -9.77
C ALA A 430 4.55 17.33 -9.88
N LEU A 431 5.19 17.87 -8.83
CA LEU A 431 6.64 18.14 -8.82
C LEU A 431 7.44 16.84 -8.93
N ILE A 432 7.04 15.79 -8.21
CA ILE A 432 7.67 14.46 -8.32
C ILE A 432 7.50 13.91 -9.73
N GLY A 433 6.32 14.06 -10.33
CA GLY A 433 6.04 13.65 -11.70
C GLY A 433 6.96 14.35 -12.73
N VAL A 434 7.09 15.66 -12.62
CA VAL A 434 8.00 16.45 -13.47
C VAL A 434 9.46 15.99 -13.26
N TRP A 435 9.87 15.79 -12.02
CA TRP A 435 11.22 15.29 -11.72
C TRP A 435 11.52 13.93 -12.37
N LEU A 436 10.55 13.00 -12.35
CA LEU A 436 10.69 11.70 -13.01
C LEU A 436 10.73 11.83 -14.54
N LEU A 437 9.95 12.76 -15.14
CA LEU A 437 9.97 13.02 -16.58
C LEU A 437 11.33 13.57 -17.02
N VAL A 438 11.89 14.51 -16.27
CA VAL A 438 13.23 15.04 -16.53
C VAL A 438 14.30 13.93 -16.42
N ALA A 439 14.16 13.07 -15.40
CA ALA A 439 15.07 11.92 -15.27
C ALA A 439 14.97 10.96 -16.45
N ALA A 440 13.75 10.63 -16.90
CA ALA A 440 13.52 9.75 -18.05
C ALA A 440 14.06 10.36 -19.36
N ALA A 441 13.94 11.67 -19.53
CA ALA A 441 14.49 12.36 -20.70
C ALA A 441 16.03 12.32 -20.73
N ARG A 442 16.69 12.53 -19.58
CA ARG A 442 18.16 12.45 -19.46
C ARG A 442 18.68 11.04 -19.73
N GLU A 443 18.01 10.01 -19.22
CA GLU A 443 18.40 8.62 -19.47
C GLU A 443 18.31 8.27 -20.97
N LYS A 444 17.30 8.78 -21.68
CA LYS A 444 17.17 8.58 -23.13
C LYS A 444 18.29 9.28 -23.91
N SER A 445 18.72 10.47 -23.50
CA SER A 445 19.79 11.21 -24.18
C SER A 445 21.17 10.56 -24.00
N THR A 446 21.41 9.90 -22.87
CA THR A 446 22.68 9.17 -22.63
C THR A 446 22.75 7.84 -23.39
N LEU A 447 21.61 7.26 -23.77
CA LEU A 447 21.52 6.03 -24.56
C LEU A 447 21.46 6.27 -26.06
N ALA A 448 21.26 7.51 -26.53
CA ALA A 448 21.37 7.83 -27.96
C ALA A 448 22.83 7.68 -28.38
N PRO A 449 23.16 6.80 -29.38
CA PRO A 449 24.54 6.67 -29.84
C PRO A 449 24.99 8.05 -30.35
N ALA A 450 26.18 8.47 -29.93
CA ALA A 450 26.86 9.59 -30.55
C ALA A 450 26.86 9.33 -32.06
N THR A 451 26.15 10.14 -32.83
CA THR A 451 26.17 10.11 -34.28
C THR A 451 27.64 10.14 -34.69
N VAL A 452 28.15 9.00 -35.16
CA VAL A 452 29.48 8.92 -35.75
C VAL A 452 29.45 9.87 -36.95
N THR A 453 30.02 11.04 -36.74
CA THR A 453 30.38 11.93 -37.82
C THR A 453 31.48 11.20 -38.58
N THR A 454 31.09 10.36 -39.54
CA THR A 454 32.01 9.85 -40.55
C THR A 454 32.50 11.05 -41.33
N ALA A 455 33.64 11.60 -40.90
CA ALA A 455 34.44 12.50 -41.69
C ALA A 455 34.75 11.75 -43.02
N LYS A 456 34.17 12.26 -44.08
CA LYS A 456 34.57 11.92 -45.46
C LYS A 456 36.06 12.28 -45.59
N GLN A 457 36.96 11.33 -45.28
CA GLN A 457 38.33 11.38 -45.77
C GLN A 457 38.30 11.06 -47.24
N GLY A 458 38.50 12.09 -48.04
CA GLY A 458 38.66 11.99 -49.49
C GLY A 458 39.84 11.09 -49.80
N SER A 459 39.61 10.04 -50.56
CA SER A 459 40.64 9.27 -51.24
C SER A 459 40.90 9.91 -52.59
N ASP A 460 41.70 10.97 -52.60
CA ASP A 460 42.48 11.34 -53.81
C ASP A 460 43.72 10.45 -53.85
N ARG A 461 43.68 9.40 -54.63
CA ARG A 461 44.86 8.74 -55.21
C ARG A 461 44.79 8.82 -56.73
N PRO A 462 45.82 9.45 -57.38
CA PRO A 462 45.86 9.50 -58.83
C PRO A 462 46.22 8.11 -59.45
N PRO A 463 45.79 7.80 -60.65
CA PRO A 463 46.06 6.53 -61.28
C PRO A 463 47.54 6.44 -61.73
N SER A 464 48.28 5.43 -61.27
CA SER A 464 49.60 5.07 -61.83
C SER A 464 49.42 4.42 -63.16
N LYS A 465 50.00 5.06 -64.18
CA LYS A 465 50.34 4.41 -65.48
C LYS A 465 51.44 3.40 -65.23
N ILE A 466 51.28 2.18 -65.62
CA ILE A 466 52.04 1.40 -66.60
C ILE A 466 51.34 0.04 -66.70
#